data_6e78e03135dc685e25c09201efabb68b
#
_entry.id   6e78e03135dc685e25c09201efabb68b
#
_cell.length_a   1.000
_cell.length_b   1.000
_cell.length_c   1.000
_cell.angle_alpha   90.00
_cell.angle_beta   90.00
_cell.angle_gamma   90.00
#
_symmetry.space_group_name_H-M   'P 1'
#
loop_
_entity.id
_entity.type
_entity.pdbx_description
1 polymer ?
#
loop_
_entity_poly.entity_id
_entity_poly.type
_entity_poly.pdbx_seq_one_letter_code
_entity_poly.pdbx_strand_id
1 'polypeptide(L)'
;MKWEDRLDIGGLSDVGMRRSNNQDSFRILAAPNVEQWRSRGHLFVVADGMGAHAVGELASKMAVDSIAHSYHKLVQLPIPQAIVKAVQDANSLIHNRGTANIEFQGMGTTSTALLLLPEGAMIAHVGDSRAYRVREGRVEQLSFDHSLAWELVRRKQLTLEQARTMVPTNVITRSLGPEG
;
A
#
# COMPACT_ATOMS: atom_id res chain seq x y z
N MET A 1 -2.72 -26.96 17.82
CA MET A 1 -3.65 -26.09 17.07
C MET A 1 -2.78 -25.33 16.08
N LYS A 2 -3.01 -25.56 14.78
CA LYS A 2 -2.24 -24.91 13.72
C LYS A 2 -2.68 -23.46 13.65
N TRP A 3 -1.78 -22.52 13.52
CA TRP A 3 -2.11 -21.09 13.44
C TRP A 3 -2.87 -20.76 12.12
N GLU A 4 -2.65 -21.54 11.05
CA GLU A 4 -3.37 -21.45 9.78
C GLU A 4 -4.90 -21.60 9.97
N ASP A 5 -5.31 -22.40 10.96
CA ASP A 5 -6.73 -22.62 11.29
C ASP A 5 -7.36 -21.42 12.03
N ARG A 6 -6.58 -20.36 12.31
CA ARG A 6 -7.02 -19.17 13.06
C ARG A 6 -7.00 -17.87 12.27
N LEU A 7 -6.56 -17.91 11.01
CA LEU A 7 -6.52 -16.74 10.16
C LEU A 7 -7.78 -16.69 9.31
N ASP A 8 -8.66 -15.74 9.63
CA ASP A 8 -9.80 -15.40 8.79
C ASP A 8 -9.42 -14.17 7.94
N ILE A 9 -9.57 -14.28 6.62
CA ILE A 9 -9.12 -13.27 5.65
C ILE A 9 -10.30 -12.88 4.78
N GLY A 10 -10.54 -11.57 4.69
CA GLY A 10 -11.53 -10.99 3.78
C GLY A 10 -10.92 -9.82 3.00
N GLY A 11 -11.39 -9.62 1.78
CA GLY A 11 -11.07 -8.46 0.95
C GLY A 11 -12.32 -7.98 0.23
N LEU A 12 -12.52 -6.66 0.19
CA LEU A 12 -13.62 -6.03 -0.52
C LEU A 12 -13.11 -4.77 -1.21
N SER A 13 -13.56 -4.53 -2.43
CA SER A 13 -13.34 -3.29 -3.16
C SER A 13 -14.64 -2.86 -3.81
N ASP A 14 -14.95 -1.56 -3.78
CA ASP A 14 -16.18 -0.99 -4.30
C ASP A 14 -15.89 0.37 -4.94
N VAL A 15 -16.54 0.65 -6.07
CA VAL A 15 -16.36 1.92 -6.80
C VAL A 15 -16.87 3.14 -6.03
N GLY A 16 -17.75 2.90 -5.06
CA GLY A 16 -18.45 3.95 -4.32
C GLY A 16 -19.51 4.65 -5.15
N MET A 17 -20.08 5.72 -4.58
CA MET A 17 -21.27 6.39 -5.16
C MET A 17 -20.93 7.60 -6.05
N ARG A 18 -19.67 7.99 -6.17
CA ARG A 18 -19.27 9.24 -6.85
C ARG A 18 -18.38 9.05 -8.06
N ARG A 19 -17.68 7.92 -8.14
CA ARG A 19 -16.75 7.62 -9.25
C ARG A 19 -17.40 6.66 -10.23
N SER A 20 -17.02 6.75 -11.52
CA SER A 20 -17.45 5.81 -12.55
C SER A 20 -16.59 4.55 -12.59
N ASN A 21 -15.33 4.64 -12.17
CA ASN A 21 -14.37 3.55 -12.20
C ASN A 21 -13.74 3.34 -10.83
N ASN A 22 -13.56 2.09 -10.45
CA ASN A 22 -12.79 1.71 -9.28
C ASN A 22 -11.31 1.65 -9.66
N GLN A 23 -10.51 2.49 -9.03
CA GLN A 23 -9.06 2.54 -9.24
C GLN A 23 -8.27 1.84 -8.12
N ASP A 24 -8.97 1.23 -7.17
CA ASP A 24 -8.35 0.47 -6.11
C ASP A 24 -8.01 -0.95 -6.56
N SER A 25 -6.91 -1.45 -6.07
CA SER A 25 -6.51 -2.84 -6.22
C SER A 25 -6.03 -3.42 -4.90
N PHE A 26 -6.22 -4.71 -4.70
CA PHE A 26 -5.63 -5.41 -3.57
C PHE A 26 -5.14 -6.81 -3.96
N ARG A 27 -4.19 -7.31 -3.16
CA ARG A 27 -3.66 -8.67 -3.31
C ARG A 27 -3.55 -9.33 -1.95
N ILE A 28 -4.07 -10.56 -1.87
CA ILE A 28 -3.97 -11.44 -0.71
C ILE A 28 -3.12 -12.63 -1.10
N LEU A 29 -2.01 -12.82 -0.40
CA LEU A 29 -1.09 -13.94 -0.58
C LEU A 29 -0.87 -14.61 0.77
N ALA A 30 -1.79 -15.51 1.11
CA ALA A 30 -1.61 -16.39 2.24
C ALA A 30 -0.51 -17.41 1.93
N ALA A 31 0.40 -17.63 2.86
CA ALA A 31 1.42 -18.65 2.71
C ALA A 31 0.74 -20.04 2.61
N PRO A 32 1.06 -20.82 1.58
CA PRO A 32 0.35 -22.09 1.32
C PRO A 32 0.73 -23.21 2.30
N ASN A 33 1.81 -23.03 3.03
CA ASN A 33 2.30 -24.00 4.02
C ASN A 33 3.11 -23.31 5.13
N VAL A 34 3.40 -24.07 6.20
CA VAL A 34 4.12 -23.61 7.39
C VAL A 34 5.55 -23.14 7.08
N GLU A 35 6.21 -23.78 6.13
CA GLU A 35 7.59 -23.43 5.76
C GLU A 35 7.63 -22.03 5.11
N GLN A 36 6.75 -21.78 4.16
CA GLN A 36 6.65 -20.47 3.51
C GLN A 36 6.16 -19.39 4.49
N TRP A 37 5.24 -19.72 5.38
CA TRP A 37 4.85 -18.80 6.43
C TRP A 37 6.01 -18.43 7.36
N ARG A 38 6.78 -19.41 7.82
CA ARG A 38 7.95 -19.16 8.68
C ARG A 38 9.03 -18.33 8.00
N SER A 39 9.22 -18.54 6.69
CA SER A 39 10.28 -17.86 5.93
C SER A 39 9.85 -16.50 5.38
N ARG A 40 8.57 -16.29 5.05
CA ARG A 40 8.08 -15.11 4.31
C ARG A 40 6.80 -14.50 4.86
N GLY A 41 6.05 -15.21 5.71
CA GLY A 41 4.77 -14.75 6.24
C GLY A 41 3.65 -14.74 5.22
N HIS A 42 2.55 -14.13 5.59
CA HIS A 42 1.46 -13.78 4.67
C HIS A 42 1.63 -12.34 4.23
N LEU A 43 1.37 -12.06 2.96
CA LEU A 43 1.44 -10.73 2.38
C LEU A 43 0.04 -10.28 1.95
N PHE A 44 -0.34 -9.08 2.40
CA PHE A 44 -1.55 -8.37 2.01
C PHE A 44 -1.15 -7.00 1.49
N VAL A 45 -1.63 -6.62 0.30
CA VAL A 45 -1.31 -5.32 -0.30
C VAL A 45 -2.59 -4.66 -0.75
N VAL A 46 -2.76 -3.39 -0.45
CA VAL A 46 -3.79 -2.51 -1.02
C VAL A 46 -3.12 -1.33 -1.71
N ALA A 47 -3.72 -0.85 -2.79
CA ALA A 47 -3.24 0.27 -3.57
C ALA A 47 -4.43 1.07 -4.10
N ASP A 48 -4.44 2.39 -3.89
CA ASP A 48 -5.40 3.35 -4.44
C ASP A 48 -4.75 4.08 -5.62
N GLY A 49 -5.27 3.85 -6.81
CA GLY A 49 -4.71 4.37 -8.05
C GLY A 49 -5.09 5.82 -8.28
N MET A 50 -4.12 6.59 -8.78
CA MET A 50 -4.25 8.00 -9.12
C MET A 50 -3.94 8.22 -10.59
N GLY A 51 -4.71 9.09 -11.23
CA GLY A 51 -4.52 9.45 -12.62
C GLY A 51 -5.85 9.63 -13.34
N ALA A 52 -5.81 10.22 -14.53
CA ALA A 52 -6.99 10.39 -15.34
C ALA A 52 -7.45 9.04 -15.93
N HIS A 53 -8.77 8.86 -16.03
CA HIS A 53 -9.40 7.68 -16.66
C HIS A 53 -8.93 6.34 -16.03
N ALA A 54 -8.59 5.35 -16.85
CA ALA A 54 -8.16 4.01 -16.41
C ALA A 54 -6.67 3.92 -16.00
N VAL A 55 -5.96 5.05 -15.98
CA VAL A 55 -4.51 5.08 -15.72
C VAL A 55 -4.21 4.76 -14.26
N GLY A 56 -5.04 5.26 -13.33
CA GLY A 56 -4.92 4.93 -11.90
C GLY A 56 -5.21 3.45 -11.62
N GLU A 57 -6.22 2.86 -12.26
CA GLU A 57 -6.52 1.43 -12.16
C GLU A 57 -5.33 0.57 -12.60
N LEU A 58 -4.69 0.94 -13.73
CA LEU A 58 -3.50 0.25 -14.18
C LEU A 58 -2.35 0.37 -13.18
N ALA A 59 -2.13 1.58 -12.62
CA ALA A 59 -1.06 1.82 -11.65
C ALA A 59 -1.25 0.98 -10.37
N SER A 60 -2.45 0.98 -9.79
CA SER A 60 -2.72 0.20 -8.57
C SER A 60 -2.59 -1.29 -8.81
N LYS A 61 -3.08 -1.79 -9.95
CA LYS A 61 -2.93 -3.20 -10.35
C LYS A 61 -1.46 -3.57 -10.54
N MET A 62 -0.68 -2.75 -11.24
CA MET A 62 0.76 -2.95 -11.40
C MET A 62 1.48 -2.99 -10.05
N ALA A 63 1.11 -2.11 -9.12
CA ALA A 63 1.72 -2.07 -7.79
C ALA A 63 1.50 -3.38 -7.02
N VAL A 64 0.24 -3.80 -6.87
CA VAL A 64 -0.06 -5.00 -6.07
C VAL A 64 0.52 -6.27 -6.68
N ASP A 65 0.50 -6.40 -8.01
CA ASP A 65 1.04 -7.57 -8.71
C ASP A 65 2.58 -7.58 -8.68
N SER A 66 3.24 -6.43 -8.90
CA SER A 66 4.70 -6.31 -8.88
C SER A 66 5.27 -6.54 -7.47
N ILE A 67 4.69 -5.91 -6.44
CA ILE A 67 5.12 -6.09 -5.05
C ILE A 67 5.02 -7.56 -4.66
N ALA A 68 3.89 -8.18 -4.93
CA ALA A 68 3.66 -9.58 -4.62
C ALA A 68 4.68 -10.51 -5.31
N HIS A 69 4.91 -10.28 -6.61
CA HIS A 69 5.83 -11.07 -7.40
C HIS A 69 7.31 -10.90 -6.96
N SER A 70 7.74 -9.63 -6.82
CA SER A 70 9.11 -9.31 -6.44
C SER A 70 9.44 -9.81 -5.04
N TYR A 71 8.55 -9.58 -4.07
CA TYR A 71 8.75 -10.02 -2.69
C TYR A 71 9.01 -11.52 -2.57
N HIS A 72 8.24 -12.35 -3.30
CA HIS A 72 8.41 -13.80 -3.27
C HIS A 72 9.66 -14.28 -4.00
N LYS A 73 10.20 -13.51 -4.93
CA LYS A 73 11.45 -13.85 -5.63
C LYS A 73 12.71 -13.47 -4.86
N LEU A 74 12.64 -12.46 -3.99
CA LEU A 74 13.78 -11.94 -3.25
C LEU A 74 14.10 -12.78 -2.00
N VAL A 75 14.10 -14.12 -2.15
CA VAL A 75 14.30 -15.06 -1.03
C VAL A 75 15.66 -14.96 -0.36
N GLN A 76 16.66 -14.43 -1.06
CA GLN A 76 18.02 -14.21 -0.54
C GLN A 76 18.13 -12.98 0.38
N LEU A 77 17.15 -12.07 0.34
CA LEU A 77 17.15 -10.87 1.17
C LEU A 77 16.39 -11.09 2.49
N PRO A 78 16.83 -10.47 3.58
CA PRO A 78 16.02 -10.36 4.80
C PRO A 78 14.66 -9.71 4.49
N ILE A 79 13.61 -10.13 5.22
CA ILE A 79 12.22 -9.69 4.97
C ILE A 79 12.07 -8.16 4.87
N PRO A 80 12.66 -7.34 5.79
CA PRO A 80 12.54 -5.88 5.66
C PRO A 80 13.15 -5.31 4.37
N GLN A 81 14.28 -5.87 3.95
CA GLN A 81 14.94 -5.45 2.71
C GLN A 81 14.18 -5.93 1.48
N ALA A 82 13.64 -7.16 1.53
CA ALA A 82 12.87 -7.73 0.43
C ALA A 82 11.60 -6.92 0.14
N ILE A 83 10.85 -6.52 1.17
CA ILE A 83 9.64 -5.72 0.96
C ILE A 83 9.94 -4.30 0.48
N VAL A 84 10.99 -3.67 1.01
CA VAL A 84 11.43 -2.34 0.53
C VAL A 84 11.85 -2.43 -0.94
N LYS A 85 12.65 -3.42 -1.31
CA LYS A 85 13.07 -3.64 -2.70
C LYS A 85 11.89 -3.92 -3.62
N ALA A 86 10.92 -4.73 -3.19
CA ALA A 86 9.72 -5.03 -3.95
C ALA A 86 8.87 -3.76 -4.22
N VAL A 87 8.75 -2.86 -3.24
CA VAL A 87 8.06 -1.57 -3.40
C VAL A 87 8.83 -0.66 -4.36
N GLN A 88 10.15 -0.61 -4.26
CA GLN A 88 11.01 0.16 -5.18
C GLN A 88 10.91 -0.38 -6.62
N ASP A 89 10.90 -1.69 -6.82
CA ASP A 89 10.74 -2.30 -8.13
C ASP A 89 9.38 -1.96 -8.75
N ALA A 90 8.33 -1.99 -7.93
CA ALA A 90 7.00 -1.56 -8.35
C ALA A 90 6.97 -0.07 -8.75
N ASN A 91 7.62 0.80 -7.96
CA ASN A 91 7.74 2.22 -8.27
C ASN A 91 8.42 2.41 -9.64
N SER A 92 9.58 1.79 -9.85
CA SER A 92 10.33 1.90 -11.11
C SER A 92 9.52 1.37 -12.29
N LEU A 93 8.76 0.29 -12.12
CA LEU A 93 7.91 -0.27 -13.16
C LEU A 93 6.80 0.71 -13.58
N ILE A 94 6.11 1.31 -12.61
CA ILE A 94 5.02 2.27 -12.84
C ILE A 94 5.59 3.55 -13.45
N HIS A 95 6.69 4.07 -12.92
CA HIS A 95 7.38 5.25 -13.43
C HIS A 95 7.77 5.09 -14.90
N ASN A 96 8.45 3.99 -15.22
CA ASN A 96 8.86 3.69 -16.61
C ASN A 96 7.65 3.57 -17.55
N ARG A 97 6.55 3.01 -17.07
CA ARG A 97 5.31 2.94 -17.86
C ARG A 97 4.71 4.31 -18.12
N GLY A 98 4.68 5.17 -17.09
CA GLY A 98 4.15 6.54 -17.16
C GLY A 98 4.99 7.47 -18.05
N THR A 99 6.31 7.25 -18.11
CA THR A 99 7.22 8.06 -18.94
C THR A 99 7.32 7.57 -20.39
N ALA A 100 7.05 6.30 -20.65
CA ALA A 100 7.17 5.71 -21.99
C ALA A 100 6.03 6.12 -22.94
N ASN A 101 4.87 6.53 -22.44
CA ASN A 101 3.73 6.92 -23.26
C ASN A 101 2.96 8.05 -22.59
N ILE A 102 2.68 9.10 -23.38
CA ILE A 102 1.91 10.29 -22.96
C ILE A 102 0.52 9.92 -22.38
N GLU A 103 -0.10 8.84 -22.86
CA GLU A 103 -1.39 8.36 -22.36
C GLU A 103 -1.35 7.91 -20.91
N PHE A 104 -0.18 7.51 -20.41
CA PHE A 104 0.05 7.07 -19.04
C PHE A 104 0.74 8.12 -18.18
N GLN A 105 0.93 9.33 -18.70
CA GLN A 105 1.60 10.39 -17.97
C GLN A 105 0.86 10.73 -16.67
N GLY A 106 1.62 10.82 -15.59
CA GLY A 106 1.06 11.13 -14.27
C GLY A 106 0.36 9.96 -13.58
N MET A 107 0.51 8.73 -14.12
CA MET A 107 0.03 7.54 -13.42
C MET A 107 0.76 7.37 -12.09
N GLY A 108 -0.01 7.04 -11.06
CA GLY A 108 0.54 6.79 -9.73
C GLY A 108 -0.42 5.99 -8.87
N THR A 109 0.06 5.56 -7.72
CA THR A 109 -0.77 4.82 -6.76
C THR A 109 -0.18 4.89 -5.37
N THR A 110 -1.03 4.75 -4.36
CA THR A 110 -0.59 4.42 -3.00
C THR A 110 -0.13 2.97 -2.94
N SER A 111 0.51 2.59 -1.86
CA SER A 111 0.75 1.19 -1.50
C SER A 111 0.82 1.04 0.01
N THR A 112 -0.01 0.15 0.54
CA THR A 112 0.05 -0.27 1.94
C THR A 112 0.09 -1.79 1.99
N ALA A 113 1.25 -2.32 2.36
CA ALA A 113 1.50 -3.75 2.48
C ALA A 113 1.60 -4.15 3.95
N LEU A 114 0.90 -5.21 4.32
CA LEU A 114 1.00 -5.88 5.62
C LEU A 114 1.63 -7.25 5.43
N LEU A 115 2.68 -7.52 6.19
CA LEU A 115 3.29 -8.83 6.36
C LEU A 115 2.93 -9.37 7.73
N LEU A 116 2.25 -10.51 7.79
CA LEU A 116 2.06 -11.26 9.02
C LEU A 116 3.12 -12.35 9.11
N LEU A 117 4.00 -12.22 10.10
CA LEU A 117 5.16 -13.07 10.33
C LEU A 117 4.97 -13.87 11.63
N PRO A 118 5.72 -14.95 11.85
CA PRO A 118 5.66 -15.71 13.11
C PRO A 118 5.86 -14.86 14.35
N GLU A 119 6.76 -13.89 14.27
CA GLU A 119 7.15 -13.00 15.38
C GLU A 119 6.30 -11.73 15.50
N GLY A 120 5.47 -11.41 14.48
CA GLY A 120 4.65 -10.21 14.52
C GLY A 120 4.20 -9.73 13.16
N ALA A 121 3.88 -8.43 13.08
CA ALA A 121 3.43 -7.79 11.85
C ALA A 121 4.40 -6.69 11.41
N MET A 122 4.59 -6.55 10.10
CA MET A 122 5.36 -5.47 9.49
C MET A 122 4.50 -4.76 8.46
N ILE A 123 4.59 -3.43 8.41
CA ILE A 123 3.89 -2.60 7.44
C ILE A 123 4.92 -1.87 6.58
N ALA A 124 4.77 -1.97 5.25
CA ALA A 124 5.45 -1.13 4.28
C ALA A 124 4.39 -0.22 3.63
N HIS A 125 4.62 1.11 3.67
CA HIS A 125 3.57 2.05 3.36
C HIS A 125 4.08 3.26 2.57
N VAL A 126 3.33 3.62 1.50
CA VAL A 126 3.48 4.85 0.71
C VAL A 126 2.09 5.37 0.36
N GLY A 127 1.81 6.64 0.65
CA GLY A 127 0.55 7.30 0.33
C GLY A 127 -0.30 7.60 1.57
N ASP A 128 -1.62 7.65 1.41
CA ASP A 128 -2.60 7.95 2.46
C ASP A 128 -3.62 6.81 2.70
N SER A 129 -3.46 5.67 2.03
CA SER A 129 -4.17 4.43 2.38
C SER A 129 -3.73 3.96 3.77
N ARG A 130 -4.64 3.44 4.60
CA ARG A 130 -4.35 3.25 6.02
C ARG A 130 -4.42 1.80 6.46
N ALA A 131 -3.55 1.44 7.40
CA ALA A 131 -3.59 0.20 8.13
C ALA A 131 -4.00 0.46 9.59
N TYR A 132 -4.96 -0.32 10.08
CA TYR A 132 -5.46 -0.23 11.45
C TYR A 132 -5.33 -1.56 12.16
N ARG A 133 -5.08 -1.50 13.46
CA ARG A 133 -5.20 -2.64 14.38
C ARG A 133 -6.41 -2.44 15.27
N VAL A 134 -7.23 -3.47 15.38
CA VAL A 134 -8.31 -3.54 16.37
C VAL A 134 -7.92 -4.60 17.39
N ARG A 135 -7.81 -4.22 18.65
CA ARG A 135 -7.48 -5.13 19.75
C ARG A 135 -8.17 -4.66 21.02
N GLU A 136 -8.84 -5.58 21.72
CA GLU A 136 -9.52 -5.29 23.00
C GLU A 136 -10.46 -4.08 22.92
N GLY A 137 -11.21 -3.97 21.81
CA GLY A 137 -12.15 -2.86 21.59
C GLY A 137 -11.49 -1.51 21.23
N ARG A 138 -10.18 -1.45 21.08
CA ARG A 138 -9.43 -0.24 20.70
C ARG A 138 -9.02 -0.31 19.23
N VAL A 139 -9.15 0.84 18.55
CA VAL A 139 -8.69 1.03 17.17
C VAL A 139 -7.43 1.88 17.19
N GLU A 140 -6.38 1.40 16.54
CA GLU A 140 -5.10 2.08 16.42
C GLU A 140 -4.68 2.14 14.96
N GLN A 141 -4.37 3.34 14.45
CA GLN A 141 -3.79 3.49 13.12
C GLN A 141 -2.29 3.18 13.20
N LEU A 142 -1.84 2.24 12.36
CA LEU A 142 -0.45 1.79 12.32
C LEU A 142 0.37 2.44 11.20
N SER A 143 -0.28 2.99 10.18
CA SER A 143 0.35 3.75 9.09
C SER A 143 0.32 5.25 9.36
N PHE A 144 1.20 6.01 8.68
CA PHE A 144 1.20 7.47 8.71
C PHE A 144 0.91 8.00 7.31
N ASP A 145 -0.11 8.84 7.16
CA ASP A 145 -0.47 9.38 5.87
C ASP A 145 0.66 10.25 5.31
N HIS A 146 1.10 9.96 4.10
CA HIS A 146 1.96 10.86 3.34
C HIS A 146 1.09 11.93 2.66
N SER A 147 0.52 12.81 3.48
CA SER A 147 -0.32 13.92 3.05
C SER A 147 0.23 15.25 3.52
N LEU A 148 -0.10 16.33 2.79
CA LEU A 148 0.33 17.68 3.14
C LEU A 148 -0.11 18.05 4.57
N ALA A 149 -1.35 17.71 4.93
CA ALA A 149 -1.89 17.96 6.27
C ALA A 149 -1.02 17.31 7.35
N TRP A 150 -0.66 16.02 7.15
CA TRP A 150 0.15 15.30 8.12
C TRP A 150 1.61 15.79 8.17
N GLU A 151 2.18 16.20 7.05
CA GLU A 151 3.52 16.80 7.04
C GLU A 151 3.60 18.10 7.84
N LEU A 152 2.59 18.97 7.70
CA LEU A 152 2.51 20.22 8.45
C LEU A 152 2.35 19.98 9.97
N VAL A 153 1.56 18.97 10.35
CA VAL A 153 1.43 18.56 11.75
C VAL A 153 2.75 18.02 12.29
N ARG A 154 3.43 17.14 11.54
CA ARG A 154 4.72 16.57 11.94
C ARG A 154 5.82 17.62 12.09
N ARG A 155 5.80 18.64 11.24
CA ARG A 155 6.71 19.79 11.32
C ARG A 155 6.33 20.80 12.42
N LYS A 156 5.26 20.51 13.19
CA LYS A 156 4.72 21.39 14.23
C LYS A 156 4.30 22.78 13.72
N GLN A 157 3.95 22.87 12.44
CA GLN A 157 3.47 24.09 11.81
C GLN A 157 1.96 24.29 12.03
N LEU A 158 1.23 23.17 12.14
CA LEU A 158 -0.20 23.16 12.46
C LEU A 158 -0.49 22.11 13.53
N THR A 159 -1.56 22.34 14.30
CA THR A 159 -2.19 21.29 15.11
C THR A 159 -2.99 20.35 14.22
N LEU A 160 -3.31 19.15 14.70
CA LEU A 160 -4.14 18.20 13.97
C LEU A 160 -5.52 18.80 13.62
N GLU A 161 -6.10 19.59 14.51
CA GLU A 161 -7.38 20.26 14.31
C GLU A 161 -7.29 21.34 13.22
N GLN A 162 -6.25 22.16 13.26
CA GLN A 162 -5.98 23.16 12.22
C GLN A 162 -5.74 22.49 10.85
N ALA A 163 -4.99 21.43 10.81
CA ALA A 163 -4.72 20.72 9.57
C ALA A 163 -5.99 20.15 8.93
N ARG A 164 -6.93 19.62 9.74
CA ARG A 164 -8.22 19.10 9.27
C ARG A 164 -9.13 20.17 8.66
N THR A 165 -9.03 21.41 9.11
CA THR A 165 -9.90 22.51 8.67
C THR A 165 -9.28 23.40 7.60
N MET A 166 -7.94 23.54 7.58
CA MET A 166 -7.24 24.52 6.77
C MET A 166 -6.49 23.91 5.58
N VAL A 167 -6.25 22.59 5.60
CA VAL A 167 -5.47 21.91 4.55
C VAL A 167 -6.36 20.98 3.74
N PRO A 168 -6.27 21.00 2.40
CA PRO A 168 -6.97 20.02 1.57
C PRO A 168 -6.57 18.58 1.96
N THR A 169 -7.58 17.72 2.16
CA THR A 169 -7.37 16.35 2.64
C THR A 169 -6.89 15.40 1.54
N ASN A 170 -6.98 15.82 0.29
CA ASN A 170 -6.67 15.01 -0.90
C ASN A 170 -5.30 15.30 -1.51
N VAL A 171 -4.41 16.02 -0.81
CA VAL A 171 -3.05 16.29 -1.30
C VAL A 171 -2.09 15.27 -0.72
N ILE A 172 -1.76 14.28 -1.56
CA ILE A 172 -0.77 13.24 -1.25
C ILE A 172 0.62 13.75 -1.60
N THR A 173 1.58 13.56 -0.71
CA THR A 173 2.97 14.04 -0.86
C THR A 173 3.94 12.94 -1.31
N ARG A 174 3.52 11.68 -1.25
CA ARG A 174 4.29 10.52 -1.72
C ARG A 174 3.37 9.47 -2.33
N SER A 175 3.76 8.97 -3.49
CA SER A 175 3.09 7.88 -4.20
C SER A 175 4.10 7.10 -5.03
N LEU A 176 3.71 5.94 -5.53
CA LEU A 176 4.49 5.19 -6.51
C LEU A 176 4.18 5.73 -7.91
N GLY A 177 5.19 5.86 -8.74
CA GLY A 177 5.10 6.15 -10.18
C GLY A 177 5.49 7.55 -10.62
N PRO A 178 5.02 8.67 -10.01
CA PRO A 178 5.36 10.02 -10.50
C PRO A 178 6.85 10.34 -10.46
N GLU A 179 7.56 9.83 -9.45
CA GLU A 179 9.01 10.00 -9.31
C GLU A 179 9.71 8.65 -9.34
N GLY A 180 10.88 8.59 -10.00
CA GLY A 180 11.68 7.38 -10.16
C GLY A 180 12.45 6.94 -8.90
#